data_798d34bb9e7ce62e73793f586f4bd1a4
#
_entry.id   798d34bb9e7ce62e73793f586f4bd1a4
#
_cell.length_a   1.000
_cell.length_b   1.000
_cell.length_c   1.000
_cell.angle_alpha   90.00
_cell.angle_beta   90.00
_cell.angle_gamma   90.00
#
_symmetry.space_group_name_H-M   'P 1'
#
loop_
_entity.id
_entity.type
_entity.pdbx_description
1 polymer ?
#
loop_
_entity_poly.entity_id
_entity_poly.type
_entity_poly.pdbx_seq_one_letter_code
_entity_poly.pdbx_strand_id
1 'polypeptide(L)'
;MILVGPAGSEGLGNLEGVRKVARMQLDCMEVAFTYGVRMSVPDAREVGALARDKGIVLSVHAPYYINLASEEKEKIRASKKRILDSCQRAHALGALYVVFHAGFYQKKTAEQTFVMVKKAA
;
A
#
# COMPACT_ATOMS: atom_id res chain seq x y z
N MET A 1 11.32 -15.22 11.99
CA MET A 1 11.84 -15.29 10.59
C MET A 1 11.80 -13.90 10.00
N ILE A 2 12.84 -13.48 9.29
CA ILE A 2 12.89 -12.21 8.57
C ILE A 2 12.66 -12.52 7.10
N LEU A 3 11.67 -11.83 6.47
CA LEU A 3 11.42 -11.93 5.04
C LEU A 3 12.10 -10.75 4.33
N VAL A 4 12.73 -11.02 3.20
CA VAL A 4 13.47 -10.01 2.42
C VAL A 4 12.92 -9.93 1.00
N GLY A 5 12.70 -8.71 0.51
CA GLY A 5 12.20 -8.49 -0.83
C GLY A 5 12.13 -7.01 -1.21
N PRO A 6 11.83 -6.69 -2.48
CA PRO A 6 11.83 -5.32 -2.97
C PRO A 6 10.56 -4.55 -2.58
N ALA A 7 10.70 -3.23 -2.49
CA ALA A 7 9.60 -2.29 -2.44
C ALA A 7 9.19 -1.90 -3.86
N GLY A 8 8.21 -2.62 -4.40
CA GLY A 8 7.70 -2.41 -5.75
C GLY A 8 8.19 -3.44 -6.78
N SER A 9 7.63 -3.35 -7.98
CA SER A 9 7.89 -4.28 -9.10
C SER A 9 9.00 -3.80 -10.05
N GLU A 10 9.74 -2.76 -9.69
CA GLU A 10 10.80 -2.16 -10.52
C GLU A 10 10.34 -1.78 -11.96
N GLY A 11 9.09 -1.36 -12.11
CA GLY A 11 8.51 -0.99 -13.40
C GLY A 11 8.08 -2.14 -14.30
N LEU A 12 8.24 -3.39 -13.87
CA LEU A 12 7.89 -4.58 -14.66
C LEU A 12 6.39 -4.92 -14.64
N GLY A 13 5.61 -4.23 -13.80
CA GLY A 13 4.25 -4.67 -13.45
C GLY A 13 4.25 -5.77 -12.38
N ASN A 14 3.13 -5.88 -11.66
CA ASN A 14 3.11 -6.70 -10.44
C ASN A 14 3.23 -8.21 -10.71
N LEU A 15 2.64 -8.73 -11.79
CA LEU A 15 2.77 -10.15 -12.15
C LEU A 15 4.24 -10.53 -12.44
N GLU A 16 4.90 -9.74 -13.28
CA GLU A 16 6.31 -10.02 -13.61
C GLU A 16 7.23 -9.70 -12.43
N GLY A 17 6.88 -8.71 -11.59
CA GLY A 17 7.55 -8.46 -10.32
C GLY A 17 7.56 -9.68 -9.42
N VAL A 18 6.41 -10.31 -9.20
CA VAL A 18 6.31 -11.56 -8.41
C VAL A 18 7.18 -12.68 -9.02
N ARG A 19 7.13 -12.86 -10.35
CA ARG A 19 7.98 -13.85 -11.01
C ARG A 19 9.47 -13.58 -10.81
N LYS A 20 9.88 -12.30 -10.91
CA LYS A 20 11.27 -11.90 -10.69
C LYS A 20 11.72 -12.18 -9.26
N VAL A 21 10.90 -11.80 -8.26
CA VAL A 21 11.17 -12.05 -6.83
C VAL A 21 11.38 -13.55 -6.58
N ALA A 22 10.50 -14.39 -7.15
CA ALA A 22 10.63 -15.85 -7.05
C ALA A 22 11.91 -16.37 -7.70
N ARG A 23 12.27 -15.89 -8.91
CA ARG A 23 13.55 -16.28 -9.58
C ARG A 23 14.78 -15.87 -8.77
N MET A 24 14.71 -14.76 -8.05
CA MET A 24 15.79 -14.27 -7.19
C MET A 24 15.83 -14.97 -5.82
N GLN A 25 14.91 -15.89 -5.56
CA GLN A 25 14.77 -16.61 -4.29
C GLN A 25 14.58 -15.64 -3.09
N LEU A 26 13.84 -14.53 -3.31
CA LEU A 26 13.42 -13.61 -2.28
C LEU A 26 12.04 -13.99 -1.75
N ASP A 27 11.68 -13.47 -0.56
CA ASP A 27 10.54 -13.96 0.21
C ASP A 27 9.27 -13.15 0.04
N CYS A 28 9.38 -11.85 -0.27
CA CYS A 28 8.27 -10.94 -0.26
C CYS A 28 8.39 -9.83 -1.31
N MET A 29 7.28 -9.14 -1.57
CA MET A 29 7.25 -7.95 -2.42
C MET A 29 6.21 -6.95 -1.90
N GLU A 30 6.52 -5.67 -1.90
CA GLU A 30 5.55 -4.62 -1.67
C GLU A 30 4.92 -4.19 -2.99
N VAL A 31 3.58 -4.19 -3.04
CA VAL A 31 2.82 -3.61 -4.16
C VAL A 31 2.61 -2.13 -3.89
N ALA A 32 3.24 -1.25 -4.67
CA ALA A 32 3.23 0.19 -4.46
C ALA A 32 2.15 0.90 -5.30
N PHE A 33 1.21 1.56 -4.63
CA PHE A 33 0.20 2.40 -5.26
C PHE A 33 0.61 3.89 -5.28
N THR A 34 1.84 4.17 -5.64
CA THR A 34 2.47 5.49 -5.54
C THR A 34 1.60 6.64 -6.06
N TYR A 35 1.00 6.49 -7.24
CA TYR A 35 0.20 7.52 -7.92
C TYR A 35 -1.30 7.21 -7.96
N GLY A 36 -1.77 6.36 -7.07
CA GLY A 36 -3.17 5.99 -6.95
C GLY A 36 -3.43 4.49 -7.11
N VAL A 37 -4.59 4.07 -6.63
CA VAL A 37 -5.03 2.67 -6.68
C VAL A 37 -5.67 2.41 -8.06
N ARG A 38 -4.86 2.08 -9.05
CA ARG A 38 -5.30 1.85 -10.44
C ARG A 38 -5.53 0.37 -10.77
N MET A 39 -4.98 -0.53 -9.95
CA MET A 39 -5.18 -1.97 -10.11
C MET A 39 -6.65 -2.33 -9.93
N SER A 40 -7.22 -3.12 -10.83
CA SER A 40 -8.57 -3.67 -10.66
C SER A 40 -8.59 -4.79 -9.61
N VAL A 41 -9.76 -5.13 -9.10
CA VAL A 41 -9.91 -6.27 -8.18
C VAL A 41 -9.58 -7.60 -8.85
N PRO A 42 -10.00 -7.87 -10.11
CA PRO A 42 -9.57 -9.07 -10.83
C PRO A 42 -8.05 -9.18 -10.98
N ASP A 43 -7.36 -8.09 -11.37
CA ASP A 43 -5.91 -8.08 -11.50
C ASP A 43 -5.23 -8.36 -10.15
N ALA A 44 -5.75 -7.76 -9.07
CA ALA A 44 -5.23 -8.00 -7.73
C ALA A 44 -5.36 -9.49 -7.33
N ARG A 45 -6.48 -10.13 -7.66
CA ARG A 45 -6.67 -11.57 -7.42
C ARG A 45 -5.69 -12.42 -8.21
N GLU A 46 -5.44 -12.07 -9.46
CA GLU A 46 -4.48 -12.78 -10.32
C GLU A 46 -3.05 -12.69 -9.76
N VAL A 47 -2.60 -11.48 -9.39
CA VAL A 47 -1.30 -11.26 -8.74
C VAL A 47 -1.20 -12.04 -7.42
N GLY A 48 -2.24 -11.99 -6.60
CA GLY A 48 -2.30 -12.71 -5.33
C GLY A 48 -2.27 -14.23 -5.49
N ALA A 49 -2.94 -14.77 -6.50
CA ALA A 49 -2.89 -16.19 -6.82
C ALA A 49 -1.48 -16.63 -7.23
N LEU A 50 -0.82 -15.86 -8.09
CA LEU A 50 0.56 -16.11 -8.51
C LEU A 50 1.52 -16.03 -7.32
N ALA A 51 1.38 -15.01 -6.45
CA ALA A 51 2.23 -14.87 -5.28
C ALA A 51 2.11 -16.07 -4.33
N ARG A 52 0.89 -16.54 -4.07
CA ARG A 52 0.66 -17.77 -3.28
C ARG A 52 1.30 -19.00 -3.91
N ASP A 53 1.13 -19.18 -5.23
CA ASP A 53 1.75 -20.30 -5.97
C ASP A 53 3.28 -20.30 -5.83
N LYS A 54 3.89 -19.12 -5.84
CA LYS A 54 5.35 -18.94 -5.71
C LYS A 54 5.85 -18.83 -4.27
N GLY A 55 4.97 -18.84 -3.28
CA GLY A 55 5.34 -18.66 -1.87
C GLY A 55 5.82 -17.24 -1.52
N ILE A 56 5.41 -16.23 -2.30
CA ILE A 56 5.80 -14.82 -2.09
C ILE A 56 4.76 -14.13 -1.20
N VAL A 57 5.22 -13.54 -0.10
CA VAL A 57 4.39 -12.73 0.79
C VAL A 57 4.23 -11.33 0.21
N LEU A 58 3.00 -10.83 0.16
CA LEU A 58 2.72 -9.48 -0.33
C LEU A 58 2.37 -8.52 0.81
N SER A 59 2.81 -7.28 0.66
CA SER A 59 2.30 -6.10 1.36
C SER A 59 1.88 -5.04 0.34
N VAL A 60 1.14 -4.03 0.79
CA VAL A 60 0.69 -2.92 -0.05
C VAL A 60 1.18 -1.62 0.55
N HIS A 61 1.72 -0.72 -0.26
CA HIS A 61 1.94 0.67 0.09
C HIS A 61 0.89 1.53 -0.59
N ALA A 62 0.08 2.22 0.22
CA ALA A 62 -0.95 3.14 -0.25
C ALA A 62 -0.35 4.38 -0.92
N PRO A 63 -1.14 5.16 -1.68
CA PRO A 63 -0.66 6.40 -2.30
C PRO A 63 0.00 7.35 -1.31
N TYR A 64 1.09 8.00 -1.72
CA TYR A 64 1.89 8.87 -0.85
C TYR A 64 1.17 10.17 -0.44
N TYR A 65 0.16 10.61 -1.20
CA TYR A 65 -0.58 11.86 -0.96
C TYR A 65 -1.80 11.70 -0.04
N ILE A 66 -1.69 10.82 0.97
CA ILE A 66 -2.65 10.71 2.07
C ILE A 66 -2.27 11.74 3.14
N ASN A 67 -3.26 12.50 3.62
CA ASN A 67 -3.07 13.46 4.71
C ASN A 67 -4.30 13.53 5.61
N LEU A 68 -4.30 12.76 6.69
CA LEU A 68 -5.36 12.75 7.71
C LEU A 68 -5.27 13.95 8.67
N ALA A 69 -4.16 14.70 8.63
CA ALA A 69 -3.96 15.92 9.40
C ALA A 69 -4.26 17.20 8.61
N SER A 70 -4.97 17.10 7.48
CA SER A 70 -5.39 18.27 6.71
C SER A 70 -6.44 19.09 7.47
N GLU A 71 -6.44 20.41 7.26
CA GLU A 71 -7.51 21.30 7.71
C GLU A 71 -8.72 21.26 6.77
N GLU A 72 -8.52 20.79 5.54
CA GLU A 72 -9.57 20.69 4.53
C GLU A 72 -10.29 19.34 4.63
N LYS A 73 -11.57 19.38 4.97
CA LYS A 73 -12.41 18.16 5.12
C LYS A 73 -12.41 17.27 3.90
N GLU A 74 -12.40 17.87 2.69
CA GLU A 74 -12.37 17.11 1.43
C GLU A 74 -11.06 16.36 1.24
N LYS A 75 -9.91 16.91 1.68
CA LYS A 75 -8.63 16.21 1.64
C LYS A 75 -8.60 15.01 2.61
N ILE A 76 -9.18 15.17 3.80
CA ILE A 76 -9.33 14.06 4.76
C ILE A 76 -10.22 12.97 4.16
N ARG A 77 -11.36 13.34 3.57
CA ARG A 77 -12.28 12.39 2.91
C ARG A 77 -11.61 11.63 1.77
N ALA A 78 -10.90 12.34 0.90
CA ALA A 78 -10.15 11.72 -0.19
C ALA A 78 -9.03 10.80 0.33
N SER A 79 -8.35 11.18 1.42
CA SER A 79 -7.33 10.36 2.06
C SER A 79 -7.90 9.06 2.63
N LYS A 80 -9.04 9.14 3.33
CA LYS A 80 -9.75 7.94 3.82
C LYS A 80 -10.14 7.02 2.68
N LYS A 81 -10.67 7.57 1.58
CA LYS A 81 -11.02 6.77 0.40
C LYS A 81 -9.79 6.03 -0.16
N ARG A 82 -8.64 6.69 -0.28
CA ARG A 82 -7.40 6.05 -0.76
C ARG A 82 -6.95 4.91 0.14
N ILE A 83 -7.06 5.07 1.46
CA ILE A 83 -6.75 4.00 2.42
C ILE A 83 -7.69 2.82 2.22
N LEU A 84 -9.00 3.05 2.14
CA LEU A 84 -10.00 2.00 1.96
C LEU A 84 -9.84 1.28 0.61
N ASP A 85 -9.59 2.02 -0.48
CA ASP A 85 -9.31 1.44 -1.79
C ASP A 85 -8.05 0.56 -1.74
N SER A 86 -7.01 1.00 -1.04
CA SER A 86 -5.79 0.22 -0.83
C SER A 86 -6.03 -1.05 -0.02
N CYS A 87 -6.82 -0.98 1.05
CA CYS A 87 -7.21 -2.14 1.86
C CYS A 87 -8.03 -3.15 1.04
N GLN A 88 -8.95 -2.68 0.21
CA GLN A 88 -9.72 -3.56 -0.67
C GLN A 88 -8.83 -4.31 -1.66
N ARG A 89 -7.83 -3.63 -2.24
CA ARG A 89 -6.86 -4.28 -3.14
C ARG A 89 -5.92 -5.21 -2.38
N ALA A 90 -5.47 -4.82 -1.19
CA ALA A 90 -4.66 -5.67 -0.32
C ALA A 90 -5.39 -6.98 0.02
N HIS A 91 -6.68 -6.90 0.36
CA HIS A 91 -7.51 -8.10 0.57
C HIS A 91 -7.56 -9.00 -0.67
N ALA A 92 -7.80 -8.42 -1.85
CA ALA A 92 -7.84 -9.17 -3.10
C ALA A 92 -6.48 -9.81 -3.48
N LEU A 93 -5.37 -9.13 -3.16
CA LEU A 93 -3.99 -9.62 -3.30
C LEU A 93 -3.65 -10.73 -2.30
N GLY A 94 -4.39 -10.85 -1.19
CA GLY A 94 -3.98 -11.66 -0.05
C GLY A 94 -2.78 -11.07 0.69
N ALA A 95 -2.57 -9.75 0.60
CA ALA A 95 -1.50 -9.05 1.29
C ALA A 95 -1.76 -8.97 2.80
N LEU A 96 -0.69 -9.09 3.60
CA LEU A 96 -0.80 -9.08 5.05
C LEU A 96 -0.93 -7.69 5.66
N TYR A 97 -0.34 -6.68 5.01
CA TYR A 97 -0.24 -5.33 5.56
C TYR A 97 -0.54 -4.28 4.50
N VAL A 98 -1.11 -3.16 4.96
CA VAL A 98 -1.20 -1.90 4.20
C VAL A 98 -0.39 -0.86 4.95
N VAL A 99 0.63 -0.32 4.30
CA VAL A 99 1.47 0.76 4.82
C VAL A 99 1.03 2.08 4.20
N PHE A 100 0.92 3.13 5.00
CA PHE A 100 0.62 4.47 4.50
C PHE A 100 1.25 5.56 5.37
N HIS A 101 1.55 6.69 4.76
CA HIS A 101 1.93 7.91 5.47
C HIS A 101 0.66 8.60 5.95
N ALA A 102 0.47 8.72 7.27
CA ALA A 102 -0.79 9.16 7.84
C ALA A 102 -1.08 10.65 7.63
N GLY A 103 -0.05 11.49 7.51
CA GLY A 103 -0.20 12.92 7.33
C GLY A 103 1.12 13.67 7.34
N PHE A 104 1.01 14.99 7.21
CA PHE A 104 2.14 15.91 7.18
C PHE A 104 2.02 16.94 8.31
N TYR A 105 3.14 17.33 8.90
CA TYR A 105 3.16 18.36 9.93
C TYR A 105 2.73 19.72 9.40
N GLN A 106 3.18 20.11 8.21
CA GLN A 106 2.97 21.45 7.65
C GLN A 106 3.40 22.52 8.67
N LYS A 107 2.45 23.36 9.11
CA LYS A 107 2.69 24.41 10.14
C LYS A 107 2.30 23.97 11.57
N LYS A 108 2.00 22.69 11.76
CA LYS A 108 1.51 22.12 13.04
C LYS A 108 2.65 21.49 13.84
N THR A 109 2.47 21.42 15.16
CA THR A 109 3.36 20.62 16.01
C THR A 109 3.09 19.12 15.83
N ALA A 110 3.99 18.28 16.35
CA ALA A 110 3.83 16.83 16.34
C ALA A 110 2.56 16.42 17.12
N GLU A 111 2.30 17.03 18.28
CA GLU A 111 1.13 16.78 19.12
C GLU A 111 -0.17 17.13 18.41
N GLN A 112 -0.23 18.32 17.79
CA GLN A 112 -1.39 18.75 17.02
C GLN A 112 -1.68 17.79 15.86
N THR A 113 -0.66 17.39 15.12
CA THR A 113 -0.77 16.46 14.00
C THR A 113 -1.25 15.11 14.49
N PHE A 114 -0.69 14.58 15.58
CA PHE A 114 -1.10 13.32 16.18
C PHE A 114 -2.60 13.31 16.56
N VAL A 115 -3.06 14.36 17.24
CA VAL A 115 -4.47 14.49 17.63
C VAL A 115 -5.40 14.50 16.41
N MET A 116 -5.01 15.22 15.34
CA MET A 116 -5.79 15.29 14.10
C MET A 116 -5.85 13.94 13.40
N VAL A 117 -4.72 13.25 13.25
CA VAL A 117 -4.66 11.91 12.66
C VAL A 117 -5.48 10.92 13.45
N LYS A 118 -5.32 10.89 14.79
CA LYS A 118 -6.09 10.01 15.67
C LYS A 118 -7.60 10.23 15.55
N LYS A 119 -8.04 11.48 15.43
CA LYS A 119 -9.47 11.80 15.24
C LYS A 119 -9.99 11.38 13.87
N ALA A 120 -9.14 11.43 12.84
CA ALA A 120 -9.52 11.11 11.47
C ALA A 120 -9.48 9.59 11.19
N ALA A 121 -8.56 8.88 11.83
CA ALA A 121 -8.44 7.43 11.69
C ALA A 121 -9.60 6.71 12.37
#